data_e7b7fa2d8cb4b4bb9345fd5e967e4096
#
_entry.id   e7b7fa2d8cb4b4bb9345fd5e967e4096
#
_cell.length_a   1.000
_cell.length_b   1.000
_cell.length_c   1.000
_cell.angle_alpha   90.00
_cell.angle_beta   90.00
_cell.angle_gamma   90.00
#
_symmetry.space_group_name_H-M   'P 1'
#
loop_
_entity.id
_entity.type
_entity.pdbx_description
1 polymer ?
#
loop_
_entity_poly.entity_id
_entity_poly.type
_entity_poly.pdbx_seq_one_letter_code
_entity_poly.pdbx_strand_id
1 'polypeptide(L)' 'MAGEMVELLRTNDIVYLSFVRHVLNGEGIDHLLLDEYVSAVEGSINAIPRRILVAENMLKQAQMLISNHSLTINQ' A
#
# COMPACT_ATOMS: atom_id res chain seq x y z
N MET A 1 -9.43 19.87 7.31
CA MET A 1 -9.81 18.62 7.84
C MET A 1 -9.20 17.50 7.06
N ALA A 2 -8.62 16.62 7.76
CA ALA A 2 -7.98 15.50 7.11
C ALA A 2 -9.00 14.81 6.27
N GLY A 3 -8.65 14.49 5.10
CA GLY A 3 -9.55 13.81 4.24
C GLY A 3 -9.73 12.37 4.67
N GLU A 4 -10.59 11.71 3.97
CA GLU A 4 -10.78 10.30 4.21
C GLU A 4 -9.56 9.54 3.76
N MET A 5 -9.39 8.38 4.34
CA MET A 5 -8.36 7.47 3.89
C MET A 5 -8.94 6.61 2.80
N VAL A 6 -8.26 6.55 1.70
CA VAL A 6 -8.72 5.78 0.55
C VAL A 6 -7.67 4.76 0.17
N GLU A 7 -8.09 3.72 -0.50
CA GLU A 7 -7.19 2.65 -0.86
C GLU A 7 -6.24 3.09 -1.96
N LEU A 8 -4.94 2.96 -1.69
CA LEU A 8 -3.94 3.22 -2.69
C LEU A 8 -3.68 1.97 -3.53
N LEU A 9 -3.49 0.86 -2.84
CA LEU A 9 -3.25 -0.40 -3.54
C LEU A 9 -3.56 -1.56 -2.61
N ARG A 10 -3.64 -2.72 -3.20
CA ARG A 10 -3.92 -3.95 -2.49
C ARG A 10 -3.02 -5.02 -3.06
N THR A 11 -2.35 -5.75 -2.17
CA THR A 11 -1.45 -6.79 -2.62
C THR A 11 -1.22 -7.80 -1.51
N ASN A 12 -0.90 -9.02 -1.89
CA ASN A 12 -0.49 -10.01 -0.91
C ASN A 12 1.01 -10.27 -0.99
N ASP A 13 1.71 -9.47 -1.78
CA ASP A 13 3.16 -9.58 -1.92
C ASP A 13 3.82 -8.74 -0.84
N ILE A 14 4.37 -9.39 0.15
CA ILE A 14 4.95 -8.70 1.29
C ILE A 14 6.15 -7.84 0.90
N VAL A 15 6.92 -8.32 -0.04
CA VAL A 15 8.11 -7.59 -0.45
C VAL A 15 7.70 -6.30 -1.15
N TYR A 16 6.73 -6.39 -2.04
CA TYR A 16 6.24 -5.20 -2.72
C TYR A 16 5.64 -4.22 -1.72
N LEU A 17 4.92 -4.75 -0.75
CA LEU A 17 4.29 -3.92 0.26
C LEU A 17 5.33 -3.13 1.05
N SER A 18 6.41 -3.81 1.44
CA SER A 18 7.48 -3.14 2.17
C SER A 18 8.11 -2.03 1.34
N PHE A 19 8.26 -2.29 0.05
CA PHE A 19 8.81 -1.30 -0.84
C PHE A 19 7.92 -0.07 -0.91
N VAL A 20 6.63 -0.29 -1.06
CA VAL A 20 5.68 0.81 -1.15
C VAL A 20 5.70 1.64 0.13
N ARG A 21 5.72 0.97 1.27
CA ARG A 21 5.75 1.69 2.53
C ARG A 21 7.03 2.50 2.67
N HIS A 22 8.13 1.94 2.21
CA HIS A 22 9.40 2.65 2.26
C HIS A 22 9.34 3.93 1.43
N VAL A 23 8.77 3.84 0.24
CA VAL A 23 8.64 5.00 -0.63
C VAL A 23 7.76 6.06 0.03
N LEU A 24 6.63 5.65 0.58
CA LEU A 24 5.72 6.61 1.19
C LEU A 24 6.34 7.28 2.40
N ASN A 25 7.06 6.50 3.21
CA ASN A 25 7.74 7.08 4.37
C ASN A 25 8.79 8.08 3.95
N GLY A 26 9.52 7.76 2.90
CA GLY A 26 10.56 8.65 2.42
C GLY A 26 10.02 9.99 1.94
N GLU A 27 8.79 10.00 1.49
CA GLU A 27 8.17 11.22 1.01
C GLU A 27 7.30 11.90 2.07
N GLY A 28 7.25 11.32 3.25
CA GLY A 28 6.45 11.91 4.31
C GLY A 28 4.96 11.77 4.11
N ILE A 29 4.54 10.78 3.37
CA ILE A 29 3.12 10.56 3.14
C ILE A 29 2.58 9.59 4.18
N ASP A 30 1.66 10.05 4.97
CA ASP A 30 1.01 9.20 5.96
C ASP A 30 0.19 8.12 5.26
N HIS A 31 0.28 6.94 5.78
CA HIS A 31 -0.46 5.84 5.21
C HIS A 31 -0.83 4.85 6.30
N LEU A 32 -1.76 3.98 5.98
CA LEU A 32 -2.29 3.03 6.92
C LEU A 32 -2.27 1.67 6.25
N LEU A 33 -1.76 0.67 6.95
CA LEU A 33 -1.75 -0.68 6.43
C LEU A 33 -2.86 -1.47 7.07
N LEU A 34 -3.74 -2.01 6.26
CA LEU A 34 -4.82 -2.84 6.73
C LEU A 34 -4.60 -4.26 6.27
N ASP A 35 -4.60 -5.18 7.21
CA ASP A 35 -4.56 -6.59 6.90
C ASP A 35 -5.96 -7.12 6.83
N GLU A 36 -6.25 -7.84 5.80
CA GLU A 36 -7.53 -8.51 5.72
C GLU A 36 -7.44 -9.70 6.64
N TYR A 37 -7.71 -9.49 7.83
CA TYR A 37 -7.50 -10.45 8.84
C TYR A 37 -8.60 -11.49 8.89
N VAL A 38 -8.73 -12.19 7.86
CA VAL A 38 -9.75 -13.20 7.79
C VAL A 38 -9.34 -14.36 8.63
N SER A 39 -10.27 -14.99 9.20
CA SER A 39 -9.98 -16.12 10.03
C SER A 39 -9.03 -17.04 9.28
N ALA A 40 -7.92 -17.25 9.88
CA ALA A 40 -6.89 -18.05 9.27
C ALA A 40 -7.25 -19.52 9.29
N VAL A 41 -8.41 -19.83 9.73
CA VAL A 41 -8.85 -21.21 9.76
C VAL A 41 -8.80 -21.85 8.41
N GLU A 42 -8.90 -21.03 7.40
CA GLU A 42 -8.93 -21.59 6.07
C GLU A 42 -7.58 -22.07 5.59
N GLY A 43 -6.54 -21.69 6.26
CA GLY A 43 -5.25 -22.10 5.84
C GLY A 43 -4.75 -21.38 4.61
N SER A 44 -5.41 -20.32 4.24
CA SER A 44 -5.03 -19.56 3.06
C SER A 44 -4.27 -18.30 3.44
N ILE A 45 -3.41 -18.41 4.40
CA ILE A 45 -2.71 -17.26 4.93
C ILE A 45 -1.95 -16.51 3.85
N ASN A 46 -1.38 -17.24 2.93
CA ASN A 46 -0.57 -16.62 1.90
C ASN A 46 -1.37 -15.79 0.93
N ALA A 47 -2.65 -16.05 0.87
CA ALA A 47 -3.48 -15.37 -0.11
C ALA A 47 -4.23 -14.18 0.47
N ILE A 48 -3.97 -13.85 1.71
CA ILE A 48 -4.68 -12.75 2.34
C ILE A 48 -4.11 -11.43 1.86
N PRO A 49 -4.90 -10.63 1.18
CA PRO A 49 -4.40 -9.35 0.68
C PRO A 49 -4.30 -8.32 1.78
N ARG A 50 -3.35 -7.44 1.62
CA ARG A 50 -3.20 -6.31 2.51
C ARG A 50 -3.41 -5.05 1.70
N ARG A 51 -3.94 -4.03 2.34
CA ARG A 51 -4.26 -2.78 1.66
C ARG A 51 -3.50 -1.64 2.30
N ILE A 52 -3.04 -0.72 1.47
CA ILE A 52 -2.46 0.51 1.97
C ILE A 52 -3.41 1.64 1.63
N LEU A 53 -3.74 2.41 2.64
CA LEU A 53 -4.62 3.56 2.49
C LEU A 53 -3.81 4.83 2.67
N VAL A 54 -4.17 5.86 1.94
CA VAL A 54 -3.57 7.17 2.10
C VAL A 54 -4.69 8.19 2.14
N ALA A 55 -4.36 9.39 2.60
CA ALA A 55 -5.36 10.44 2.59
C ALA A 55 -5.77 10.72 1.15
N GLU A 56 -7.04 11.01 0.98
CA GLU A 56 -7.59 11.20 -0.35
C GLU A 56 -6.83 12.27 -1.13
N ASN A 57 -6.46 13.34 -0.46
CA ASN A 57 -5.76 14.42 -1.15
C ASN A 57 -4.32 14.08 -1.50
N MET A 58 -3.83 12.95 -1.01
CA MET A 58 -2.47 12.49 -1.33
C MET A 58 -2.48 11.33 -2.30
N LEU A 59 -3.66 10.87 -2.67
CA LEU A 59 -3.75 9.65 -3.47
C LEU A 59 -3.01 9.78 -4.80
N LYS A 60 -3.25 10.86 -5.50
CA LYS A 60 -2.63 11.03 -6.81
C LYS A 60 -1.11 11.09 -6.69
N GLN A 61 -0.63 11.84 -5.72
CA GLN A 61 0.81 11.94 -5.51
C GLN A 61 1.41 10.58 -5.17
N ALA A 62 0.74 9.84 -4.31
CA ALA A 62 1.22 8.52 -3.93
C ALA A 62 1.25 7.60 -5.14
N GLN A 63 0.22 7.65 -5.96
CA GLN A 63 0.18 6.81 -7.14
C GLN A 63 1.33 7.13 -8.10
N MET A 64 1.62 8.40 -8.25
CA MET A 64 2.71 8.79 -9.15
C MET A 64 4.06 8.33 -8.62
N LEU A 65 4.24 8.43 -7.31
CA LEU A 65 5.49 7.99 -6.72
C LEU A 65 5.71 6.51 -6.92
N ILE A 66 4.68 5.73 -6.67
CA ILE A 66 4.79 4.29 -6.81
C ILE A 66 5.06 3.94 -8.27
N SER A 67 4.36 4.59 -9.16
CA SER A 67 4.50 4.31 -10.58
C SER A 67 5.92 4.61 -11.07
N ASN A 68 6.47 5.72 -10.63
CA ASN A 68 7.82 6.09 -11.04
C ASN A 68 8.84 5.09 -10.54
N HIS A 69 8.70 4.67 -9.30
CA HIS A 69 9.64 3.71 -8.75
C HIS A 69 9.48 2.34 -9.37
N SER A 70 8.25 1.97 -9.68
CA SER A 70 8.01 0.69 -10.33
C SER A 70 8.68 0.62 -11.67
N LEU A 71 8.59 1.69 -12.42
CA LEU A 71 9.23 1.73 -13.73
C LEU A 71 10.73 1.55 -13.60
N THR A 72 11.31 2.14 -12.59
CA THR A 72 12.73 2.03 -12.36
C THR A 72 13.11 0.60 -12.03
N ILE A 73 12.30 -0.05 -11.25
CA ILE A 73 12.59 -1.40 -10.80
C ILE A 73 12.43 -2.42 -11.89
N ASN A 74 11.50 -2.18 -12.77
CA ASN A 74 11.19 -3.15 -13.82
C ASN A 74 12.23 -3.21 -14.93
N GLN A 75 13.28 -2.48 -14.78
CA GLN A 75 14.34 -2.51 -15.78
C GLN A 75 15.18 -3.79 -15.72
#